data_c10d808116f737550d99cf844fdeb897
#
_entry.id   c10d808116f737550d99cf844fdeb897
#
_cell.length_a   1.000
_cell.length_b   1.000
_cell.length_c   1.000
_cell.angle_alpha   90.00
_cell.angle_beta   90.00
_cell.angle_gamma   90.00
#
_symmetry.space_group_name_H-M   'P 1'
#
loop_
_entity.id
_entity.type
_entity.pdbx_description
1 polymer ?
#
loop_
_entity_poly.entity_id
_entity_poly.type
_entity_poly.pdbx_seq_one_letter_code
_entity_poly.pdbx_strand_id
1 'polypeptide(L)'
;AFTNRRADGYGGSLAKRLRFPAEVVRAVRAAVGGDFPILYRHTSVEDVPTGNGIDLGTTVELCRTITDAGVNAFDITAGMQCCFELMTPPTCMPKAWNAATSAAVKEALGDRARVMLTGRISDADTAERVVRDGLADFAIMGRALIADSHLVEKYAAGRKDEICPCVACGQGCVGNADKMIPITCALNPLSGREASMPSVPKAETPGRVVVVGAGPAGLMAAATAAERGHEVILLERSDRHGGQISLAAVPPHKEDLRLISDYLYGKAQRAGVTFRFSCEATPESVRNLSPDAVIVATGSLPVVPRFCASAAGAVTAQDILSGAEAGKNVLVLGGGL
;
A
#
# COMPACT_ATOMS: atom_id res chain seq x y z
N ALA A 1 24.14 1.13 -12.51
CA ALA A 1 25.57 0.77 -12.53
C ALA A 1 25.80 -0.73 -12.67
N PHE A 2 25.03 -1.55 -11.99
CA PHE A 2 25.18 -3.01 -11.96
C PHE A 2 25.22 -3.67 -13.34
N THR A 3 24.34 -3.29 -14.27
CA THR A 3 24.22 -3.88 -15.61
C THR A 3 25.17 -3.27 -16.66
N ASN A 4 25.82 -2.14 -16.39
CA ASN A 4 26.69 -1.49 -17.35
C ASN A 4 28.07 -2.18 -17.42
N ARG A 5 28.28 -2.99 -18.46
CA ARG A 5 29.51 -3.73 -18.76
C ARG A 5 30.35 -3.11 -19.90
N ARG A 6 30.06 -1.87 -20.30
CA ARG A 6 30.75 -1.17 -21.40
C ARG A 6 32.21 -0.89 -21.02
N ALA A 7 33.10 -1.01 -22.01
CA ALA A 7 34.53 -0.72 -21.88
C ALA A 7 34.93 0.59 -22.59
N ASP A 8 34.00 1.28 -23.23
CA ASP A 8 34.22 2.52 -23.97
C ASP A 8 34.08 3.78 -23.07
N GLY A 9 33.82 4.94 -23.70
CA GLY A 9 33.64 6.24 -23.02
C GLY A 9 32.42 6.35 -22.10
N TYR A 10 31.53 5.31 -22.04
CA TYR A 10 30.29 5.29 -21.27
C TYR A 10 30.26 4.21 -20.21
N GLY A 11 31.38 3.51 -19.95
CA GLY A 11 31.48 2.43 -18.99
C GLY A 11 32.79 2.41 -18.21
N GLY A 12 32.92 1.51 -17.25
CA GLY A 12 34.08 1.41 -16.36
C GLY A 12 34.02 2.41 -15.22
N SER A 13 34.83 3.48 -15.23
CA SER A 13 34.88 4.47 -14.13
C SER A 13 33.54 5.21 -13.94
N LEU A 14 33.31 5.71 -12.72
CA LEU A 14 32.11 6.48 -12.41
C LEU A 14 31.92 7.66 -13.37
N ALA A 15 32.96 8.45 -13.60
CA ALA A 15 32.92 9.59 -14.52
C ALA A 15 32.44 9.21 -15.94
N LYS A 16 32.92 8.06 -16.47
CA LYS A 16 32.46 7.57 -17.77
C LYS A 16 31.01 7.09 -17.74
N ARG A 17 30.57 6.45 -16.67
CA ARG A 17 29.17 6.02 -16.50
C ARG A 17 28.21 7.19 -16.34
N LEU A 18 28.63 8.29 -15.72
CA LEU A 18 27.84 9.52 -15.58
C LEU A 18 27.77 10.35 -16.86
N ARG A 19 28.64 10.10 -17.82
CA ARG A 19 28.68 10.84 -19.09
C ARG A 19 27.36 10.79 -19.84
N PHE A 20 26.81 9.61 -20.04
CA PHE A 20 25.56 9.45 -20.81
C PHE A 20 24.37 10.19 -20.20
N PRO A 21 24.01 10.00 -18.91
CA PRO A 21 22.91 10.76 -18.31
C PRO A 21 23.16 12.29 -18.33
N ALA A 22 24.38 12.73 -18.13
CA ALA A 22 24.71 14.17 -18.21
C ALA A 22 24.54 14.74 -19.62
N GLU A 23 24.94 13.99 -20.67
CA GLU A 23 24.75 14.40 -22.07
C GLU A 23 23.26 14.48 -22.42
N VAL A 24 22.45 13.51 -21.97
CA VAL A 24 20.98 13.52 -22.15
C VAL A 24 20.37 14.77 -21.49
N VAL A 25 20.72 15.05 -20.23
CA VAL A 25 20.18 16.20 -19.50
C VAL A 25 20.57 17.50 -20.18
N ARG A 26 21.82 17.66 -20.61
CA ARG A 26 22.26 18.86 -21.34
C ARG A 26 21.51 19.05 -22.65
N ALA A 27 21.30 17.97 -23.41
CA ALA A 27 20.52 18.02 -24.66
C ALA A 27 19.06 18.44 -24.41
N VAL A 28 18.42 17.87 -23.37
CA VAL A 28 17.06 18.26 -22.96
C VAL A 28 17.04 19.74 -22.55
N ARG A 29 17.99 20.17 -21.71
CA ARG A 29 18.09 21.57 -21.25
C ARG A 29 18.26 22.53 -22.41
N ALA A 30 19.10 22.19 -23.38
CA ALA A 30 19.29 23.00 -24.58
C ALA A 30 17.99 23.10 -25.42
N ALA A 31 17.21 22.06 -25.47
CA ALA A 31 15.97 22.02 -26.24
C ALA A 31 14.81 22.78 -25.56
N VAL A 32 14.69 22.70 -24.21
CA VAL A 32 13.53 23.27 -23.48
C VAL A 32 13.79 24.66 -22.90
N GLY A 33 15.05 25.14 -22.91
CA GLY A 33 15.43 26.45 -22.35
C GLY A 33 15.65 26.40 -20.83
N GLY A 34 16.06 27.56 -20.26
CA GLY A 34 16.46 27.68 -18.85
C GLY A 34 15.32 27.51 -17.84
N ASP A 35 14.14 28.01 -18.18
CA ASP A 35 13.00 28.12 -17.24
C ASP A 35 12.16 26.85 -17.11
N PHE A 36 12.29 25.91 -18.05
CA PHE A 36 11.51 24.65 -18.00
C PHE A 36 12.06 23.71 -16.92
N PRO A 37 11.25 23.23 -15.96
CA PRO A 37 11.73 22.35 -14.90
C PRO A 37 12.07 20.96 -15.46
N ILE A 38 13.28 20.47 -15.18
CA ILE A 38 13.74 19.12 -15.50
C ILE A 38 13.83 18.32 -14.20
N LEU A 39 13.06 17.23 -14.12
CA LEU A 39 13.08 16.30 -13.01
C LEU A 39 13.82 15.03 -13.43
N TYR A 40 14.69 14.52 -12.57
CA TYR A 40 15.48 13.33 -12.81
C TYR A 40 15.17 12.27 -11.77
N ARG A 41 14.60 11.13 -12.20
CA ARG A 41 14.39 10.00 -11.31
C ARG A 41 15.64 9.14 -11.24
N HIS A 42 16.08 8.86 -10.01
CA HIS A 42 17.32 8.12 -9.74
C HIS A 42 17.10 7.01 -8.73
N THR A 43 17.61 5.80 -9.06
CA THR A 43 17.75 4.70 -8.11
C THR A 43 18.97 4.96 -7.24
N SER A 44 18.75 5.32 -5.99
CA SER A 44 19.79 5.80 -5.07
C SER A 44 20.65 4.68 -4.48
N VAL A 45 20.07 3.50 -4.31
CA VAL A 45 20.74 2.31 -3.79
C VAL A 45 20.29 1.10 -4.60
N GLU A 46 21.25 0.37 -5.14
CA GLU A 46 21.06 -0.93 -5.77
C GLU A 46 21.65 -1.99 -4.80
N ASP A 47 20.79 -2.58 -3.98
CA ASP A 47 21.19 -3.69 -3.09
C ASP A 47 21.26 -4.99 -3.91
N VAL A 48 22.37 -5.15 -4.61
CA VAL A 48 22.60 -6.31 -5.48
C VAL A 48 23.49 -7.35 -4.80
N PRO A 49 23.23 -8.66 -4.98
CA PRO A 49 23.97 -9.73 -4.32
C PRO A 49 25.48 -9.72 -4.55
N THR A 50 25.93 -9.08 -5.63
CA THR A 50 27.36 -8.97 -5.98
C THR A 50 28.06 -7.78 -5.34
N GLY A 51 27.37 -6.93 -4.58
CA GLY A 51 27.92 -5.76 -3.89
C GLY A 51 28.47 -4.65 -4.77
N ASN A 52 28.25 -4.69 -6.10
CA ASN A 52 28.74 -3.69 -7.06
C ASN A 52 27.61 -2.81 -7.64
N GLY A 53 26.53 -2.63 -6.90
CA GLY A 53 25.45 -1.70 -7.20
C GLY A 53 25.80 -0.25 -6.92
N ILE A 54 24.82 0.63 -7.10
CA ILE A 54 24.90 2.03 -6.67
C ILE A 54 24.79 2.10 -5.15
N ASP A 55 25.68 2.82 -4.52
CA ASP A 55 25.68 3.18 -3.11
C ASP A 55 25.36 4.68 -2.92
N LEU A 56 25.26 5.12 -1.67
CA LEU A 56 24.97 6.52 -1.33
C LEU A 56 26.03 7.48 -1.87
N GLY A 57 27.33 7.12 -1.76
CA GLY A 57 28.42 7.95 -2.27
C GLY A 57 28.33 8.18 -3.78
N THR A 58 28.12 7.10 -4.52
CA THR A 58 27.87 7.13 -5.97
C THR A 58 26.63 7.96 -6.31
N THR A 59 25.57 7.86 -5.54
CA THR A 59 24.34 8.63 -5.72
C THR A 59 24.57 10.12 -5.54
N VAL A 60 25.27 10.54 -4.49
CA VAL A 60 25.60 11.95 -4.24
C VAL A 60 26.43 12.53 -5.40
N GLU A 61 27.44 11.81 -5.86
CA GLU A 61 28.30 12.27 -6.98
C GLU A 61 27.50 12.37 -8.29
N LEU A 62 26.63 11.40 -8.56
CA LEU A 62 25.70 11.45 -9.69
C LEU A 62 24.80 12.69 -9.60
N CYS A 63 24.14 12.90 -8.45
CA CYS A 63 23.22 14.01 -8.28
C CYS A 63 23.92 15.36 -8.48
N ARG A 64 25.16 15.54 -7.99
CA ARG A 64 25.98 16.73 -8.24
C ARG A 64 26.25 16.92 -9.73
N THR A 65 26.75 15.89 -10.42
CA THR A 65 27.08 15.93 -11.84
C THR A 65 25.86 16.24 -12.71
N ILE A 66 24.71 15.67 -12.37
CA ILE A 66 23.46 15.86 -13.11
C ILE A 66 22.83 17.22 -12.82
N THR A 67 23.00 17.75 -11.60
CA THR A 67 22.62 19.14 -11.27
C THR A 67 23.42 20.13 -12.13
N ASP A 68 24.74 19.92 -12.28
CA ASP A 68 25.60 20.75 -13.12
C ASP A 68 25.25 20.66 -14.63
N ALA A 69 24.57 19.56 -15.02
CA ALA A 69 24.03 19.40 -16.38
C ALA A 69 22.68 20.11 -16.59
N GLY A 70 22.01 20.60 -15.53
CA GLY A 70 20.82 21.44 -15.61
C GLY A 70 19.52 20.81 -15.06
N VAL A 71 19.59 19.81 -14.19
CA VAL A 71 18.42 19.26 -13.50
C VAL A 71 17.99 20.17 -12.35
N ASN A 72 16.67 20.33 -12.15
CA ASN A 72 16.07 21.16 -11.10
C ASN A 72 15.64 20.36 -9.87
N ALA A 73 15.29 19.08 -10.06
CA ALA A 73 14.84 18.22 -8.96
C ALA A 73 15.15 16.75 -9.21
N PHE A 74 15.34 16.00 -8.12
CA PHE A 74 15.57 14.56 -8.13
C PHE A 74 14.43 13.82 -7.44
N ASP A 75 13.86 12.82 -8.12
CA ASP A 75 13.04 11.79 -7.49
C ASP A 75 13.95 10.64 -7.04
N ILE A 76 14.20 10.58 -5.74
CA ILE A 76 15.08 9.58 -5.13
C ILE A 76 14.29 8.32 -4.82
N THR A 77 14.55 7.28 -5.61
CA THR A 77 14.01 5.93 -5.43
C THR A 77 15.13 4.98 -4.99
N ALA A 78 14.81 3.71 -4.81
CA ALA A 78 15.83 2.67 -4.56
C ALA A 78 15.40 1.33 -5.16
N GLY A 79 16.35 0.38 -5.21
CA GLY A 79 16.13 -0.95 -5.72
C GLY A 79 16.15 -1.07 -7.23
N MET A 80 16.17 -2.31 -7.68
CA MET A 80 16.07 -2.71 -9.07
C MET A 80 15.37 -4.08 -9.15
N GLN A 81 15.22 -4.65 -10.35
CA GLN A 81 14.45 -5.88 -10.54
C GLN A 81 14.88 -7.07 -9.66
N CYS A 82 16.16 -7.17 -9.29
CA CYS A 82 16.66 -8.23 -8.40
C CYS A 82 16.47 -7.94 -6.90
N CYS A 83 16.04 -6.73 -6.54
CA CYS A 83 15.68 -6.30 -5.18
C CYS A 83 14.38 -5.48 -5.25
N PHE A 84 13.35 -6.15 -5.76
CA PHE A 84 12.07 -5.53 -6.10
C PHE A 84 11.34 -4.94 -4.89
N GLU A 85 11.54 -5.52 -3.71
CA GLU A 85 11.02 -5.04 -2.43
C GLU A 85 11.50 -3.61 -2.09
N LEU A 86 12.66 -3.19 -2.56
CA LEU A 86 13.13 -1.82 -2.41
C LEU A 86 12.45 -0.86 -3.39
N MET A 87 12.14 -1.33 -4.61
CA MET A 87 11.39 -0.55 -5.59
C MET A 87 9.94 -0.35 -5.17
N THR A 88 9.34 -1.42 -4.64
CA THR A 88 7.92 -1.46 -4.27
C THR A 88 7.78 -2.03 -2.86
N PRO A 89 8.11 -1.24 -1.84
CA PRO A 89 8.15 -1.72 -0.46
C PRO A 89 6.81 -2.30 0.00
N PRO A 90 6.81 -3.57 0.49
CA PRO A 90 5.62 -4.22 1.04
C PRO A 90 5.27 -3.69 2.43
N THR A 91 4.15 -4.19 2.99
CA THR A 91 3.65 -3.75 4.30
C THR A 91 4.65 -3.96 5.45
N CYS A 92 5.54 -4.94 5.35
CA CYS A 92 6.55 -5.23 6.37
C CYS A 92 7.76 -4.28 6.37
N MET A 93 7.92 -3.43 5.37
CA MET A 93 8.97 -2.40 5.37
C MET A 93 8.48 -1.11 6.04
N PRO A 94 9.36 -0.33 6.69
CA PRO A 94 8.99 0.94 7.31
C PRO A 94 8.43 1.95 6.30
N LYS A 95 7.53 2.84 6.74
CA LYS A 95 7.09 4.00 5.94
C LYS A 95 8.24 4.98 5.77
N ALA A 96 8.35 5.59 4.59
CA ALA A 96 9.44 6.50 4.23
C ALA A 96 10.84 5.90 4.45
N TRP A 97 11.01 4.58 4.23
CA TRP A 97 12.24 3.83 4.54
C TRP A 97 13.49 4.41 3.86
N ASN A 98 13.36 5.08 2.72
CA ASN A 98 14.45 5.69 1.95
C ASN A 98 14.75 7.15 2.39
N ALA A 99 14.19 7.61 3.52
CA ALA A 99 14.30 9.00 3.97
C ALA A 99 15.75 9.44 4.26
N ALA A 100 16.55 8.55 4.88
CA ALA A 100 17.95 8.85 5.19
C ALA A 100 18.77 9.14 3.92
N THR A 101 18.56 8.37 2.87
CA THR A 101 19.21 8.57 1.57
C THR A 101 18.80 9.90 0.92
N SER A 102 17.49 10.20 0.94
CA SER A 102 16.99 11.47 0.40
C SER A 102 17.53 12.69 1.17
N ALA A 103 17.58 12.61 2.50
CA ALA A 103 18.15 13.66 3.34
C ALA A 103 19.63 13.90 3.05
N ALA A 104 20.42 12.85 2.90
CA ALA A 104 21.84 12.96 2.55
C ALA A 104 22.06 13.56 1.15
N VAL A 105 21.23 13.22 0.17
CA VAL A 105 21.26 13.85 -1.16
C VAL A 105 20.89 15.32 -1.06
N LYS A 106 19.83 15.67 -0.30
CA LYS A 106 19.40 17.06 -0.08
C LYS A 106 20.50 17.90 0.57
N GLU A 107 21.12 17.39 1.62
CA GLU A 107 22.27 18.04 2.27
C GLU A 107 23.42 18.29 1.28
N ALA A 108 23.77 17.28 0.47
CA ALA A 108 24.85 17.36 -0.50
C ALA A 108 24.60 18.35 -1.66
N LEU A 109 23.33 18.60 -2.01
CA LEU A 109 22.93 19.51 -3.09
C LEU A 109 22.66 20.93 -2.57
N GLY A 110 22.25 21.10 -1.32
CA GLY A 110 21.80 22.39 -0.80
C GLY A 110 20.63 22.95 -1.62
N ASP A 111 20.70 24.23 -1.96
CA ASP A 111 19.67 24.92 -2.76
C ASP A 111 19.79 24.76 -4.28
N ARG A 112 20.80 24.02 -4.75
CA ARG A 112 21.08 23.87 -6.20
C ARG A 112 20.04 23.01 -6.93
N ALA A 113 19.41 22.08 -6.25
CA ALA A 113 18.31 21.28 -6.77
C ALA A 113 17.41 20.79 -5.63
N ARG A 114 16.14 20.54 -5.94
CA ARG A 114 15.17 20.01 -4.99
C ARG A 114 15.21 18.49 -4.95
N VAL A 115 14.80 17.91 -3.80
CA VAL A 115 14.77 16.46 -3.59
C VAL A 115 13.35 16.01 -3.28
N MET A 116 12.92 14.99 -4.00
CA MET A 116 11.64 14.31 -3.79
C MET A 116 11.91 12.91 -3.26
N LEU A 117 11.21 12.52 -2.21
CA LEU A 117 11.34 11.18 -1.59
C LEU A 117 10.28 10.24 -2.13
N THR A 118 10.71 9.11 -2.71
CA THR A 118 9.88 7.95 -3.00
C THR A 118 10.27 6.78 -2.09
N GLY A 119 9.32 6.16 -1.39
CA GLY A 119 9.60 4.99 -0.55
C GLY A 119 8.50 4.72 0.50
N ARG A 120 7.41 4.05 0.11
CA ARG A 120 6.29 3.69 1.00
C ARG A 120 5.75 4.89 1.81
N ILE A 121 5.52 6.01 1.15
CA ILE A 121 4.74 7.12 1.73
C ILE A 121 3.27 6.78 1.47
N SER A 122 2.65 6.09 2.44
CA SER A 122 1.32 5.48 2.31
C SER A 122 0.20 6.29 2.95
N ASP A 123 0.52 7.35 3.68
CA ASP A 123 -0.41 8.24 4.35
C ASP A 123 0.10 9.69 4.38
N ALA A 124 -0.81 10.63 4.62
CA ALA A 124 -0.52 12.05 4.59
C ALA A 124 0.32 12.51 5.79
N ASP A 125 0.18 11.90 6.97
CA ASP A 125 1.00 12.26 8.14
C ASP A 125 2.47 11.92 7.91
N THR A 126 2.75 10.79 7.24
CA THR A 126 4.12 10.44 6.80
C THR A 126 4.63 11.43 5.76
N ALA A 127 3.80 11.84 4.78
CA ALA A 127 4.19 12.82 3.76
C ALA A 127 4.52 14.19 4.38
N GLU A 128 3.67 14.67 5.29
CA GLU A 128 3.89 15.93 6.03
C GLU A 128 5.18 15.87 6.86
N ARG A 129 5.40 14.79 7.60
CA ARG A 129 6.62 14.59 8.38
C ARG A 129 7.86 14.66 7.53
N VAL A 130 7.89 14.02 6.36
CA VAL A 130 9.04 14.02 5.44
C VAL A 130 9.44 15.45 5.05
N VAL A 131 8.47 16.29 4.75
CA VAL A 131 8.71 17.68 4.35
C VAL A 131 9.04 18.56 5.56
N ARG A 132 8.25 18.48 6.62
CA ARG A 132 8.43 19.27 7.85
C ARG A 132 9.80 19.04 8.50
N ASP A 133 10.23 17.77 8.58
CA ASP A 133 11.50 17.41 9.22
C ASP A 133 12.70 17.58 8.26
N GLY A 134 12.48 18.16 7.08
CA GLY A 134 13.52 18.51 6.11
C GLY A 134 14.18 17.30 5.42
N LEU A 135 13.57 16.12 5.47
CA LEU A 135 14.12 14.89 4.87
C LEU A 135 14.08 14.91 3.33
N ALA A 136 13.13 15.65 2.77
CA ALA A 136 13.02 15.97 1.35
C ALA A 136 12.23 17.28 1.17
N ASP A 137 12.22 17.83 -0.05
CA ASP A 137 11.39 19.01 -0.38
C ASP A 137 9.97 18.60 -0.78
N PHE A 138 9.82 17.38 -1.29
CA PHE A 138 8.53 16.81 -1.69
C PHE A 138 8.42 15.33 -1.29
N ALA A 139 7.20 14.89 -1.03
CA ALA A 139 6.84 13.50 -0.78
C ALA A 139 6.08 12.92 -1.99
N ILE A 140 6.56 11.79 -2.53
CA ILE A 140 5.91 11.14 -3.68
C ILE A 140 5.04 9.98 -3.20
N MET A 141 3.73 10.08 -3.47
CA MET A 141 2.70 9.17 -3.01
C MET A 141 2.05 8.44 -4.20
N GLY A 142 2.62 7.31 -4.65
CA GLY A 142 2.05 6.54 -5.77
C GLY A 142 0.84 5.71 -5.34
N ARG A 143 1.07 4.60 -4.64
CA ARG A 143 0.03 3.63 -4.25
C ARG A 143 -1.03 4.22 -3.31
N ALA A 144 -0.68 5.20 -2.50
CA ALA A 144 -1.64 5.90 -1.65
C ALA A 144 -2.71 6.62 -2.48
N LEU A 145 -2.31 7.27 -3.58
CA LEU A 145 -3.24 7.94 -4.51
C LEU A 145 -4.01 6.97 -5.40
N ILE A 146 -3.53 5.73 -5.61
CA ILE A 146 -4.33 4.65 -6.21
C ILE A 146 -5.43 4.19 -5.24
N ALA A 147 -5.13 4.13 -3.95
CA ALA A 147 -6.12 3.79 -2.93
C ALA A 147 -7.15 4.91 -2.74
N ASP A 148 -6.71 6.17 -2.73
CA ASP A 148 -7.57 7.33 -2.60
C ASP A 148 -7.03 8.53 -3.39
N SER A 149 -7.62 8.82 -4.53
CA SER A 149 -7.24 9.95 -5.38
C SER A 149 -7.46 11.32 -4.73
N HIS A 150 -8.37 11.41 -3.75
CA HIS A 150 -8.71 12.61 -2.98
C HIS A 150 -7.98 12.70 -1.64
N LEU A 151 -6.94 11.90 -1.41
CA LEU A 151 -6.22 11.81 -0.14
C LEU A 151 -5.78 13.18 0.37
N VAL A 152 -5.12 13.97 -0.48
CA VAL A 152 -4.57 15.29 -0.10
C VAL A 152 -5.70 16.27 0.23
N GLU A 153 -6.76 16.28 -0.58
CA GLU A 153 -7.95 17.11 -0.37
C GLU A 153 -8.65 16.78 0.95
N LYS A 154 -8.89 15.49 1.22
CA LYS A 154 -9.49 15.02 2.48
C LYS A 154 -8.63 15.37 3.69
N TYR A 155 -7.32 15.19 3.57
CA TYR A 155 -6.38 15.53 4.64
C TYR A 155 -6.39 17.02 4.96
N ALA A 156 -6.31 17.87 3.95
CA ALA A 156 -6.36 19.33 4.11
C ALA A 156 -7.68 19.82 4.71
N ALA A 157 -8.79 19.11 4.43
CA ALA A 157 -10.11 19.38 5.00
C ALA A 157 -10.32 18.78 6.41
N GLY A 158 -9.31 18.14 7.01
CA GLY A 158 -9.43 17.49 8.33
C GLY A 158 -10.21 16.17 8.35
N ARG A 159 -10.54 15.61 7.17
CA ARG A 159 -11.33 14.38 7.01
C ARG A 159 -10.46 13.13 6.89
N LYS A 160 -9.50 12.97 7.81
CA LYS A 160 -8.51 11.88 7.78
C LYS A 160 -9.14 10.48 7.84
N ASP A 161 -10.21 10.33 8.58
CA ASP A 161 -10.96 9.08 8.76
C ASP A 161 -11.74 8.63 7.51
N GLU A 162 -11.90 9.53 6.53
CA GLU A 162 -12.48 9.22 5.24
C GLU A 162 -11.45 8.76 4.18
N ILE A 163 -10.16 8.84 4.48
CA ILE A 163 -9.11 8.45 3.54
C ILE A 163 -9.01 6.93 3.46
N CYS A 164 -9.18 6.38 2.25
CA CYS A 164 -8.95 4.96 1.99
C CYS A 164 -7.45 4.64 2.12
N PRO A 165 -7.02 3.85 3.11
CA PRO A 165 -5.61 3.65 3.39
C PRO A 165 -4.93 2.72 2.38
N CYS A 166 -3.70 3.05 2.01
CA CYS A 166 -2.82 2.12 1.31
C CYS A 166 -2.01 1.31 2.32
N VAL A 167 -2.33 0.04 2.47
CA VAL A 167 -1.60 -0.89 3.36
C VAL A 167 -0.41 -1.58 2.69
N ALA A 168 0.00 -1.12 1.53
CA ALA A 168 1.12 -1.65 0.75
C ALA A 168 1.03 -3.17 0.46
N CYS A 169 -0.17 -3.72 0.31
CA CYS A 169 -0.40 -5.14 0.02
C CYS A 169 0.10 -5.58 -1.37
N GLY A 170 0.23 -4.66 -2.30
CA GLY A 170 0.69 -4.92 -3.67
C GLY A 170 -0.27 -5.69 -4.58
N GLN A 171 -1.38 -6.23 -4.08
CA GLN A 171 -2.21 -7.21 -4.80
C GLN A 171 -2.84 -6.68 -6.09
N GLY A 172 -3.66 -5.63 -6.00
CA GLY A 172 -4.41 -5.11 -7.16
C GLY A 172 -3.60 -4.14 -8.03
N CYS A 173 -2.60 -3.47 -7.48
CA CYS A 173 -1.75 -2.54 -8.24
C CYS A 173 -0.52 -3.25 -8.82
N VAL A 174 0.45 -3.62 -8.00
CA VAL A 174 1.72 -4.23 -8.44
C VAL A 174 1.49 -5.60 -9.07
N GLY A 175 0.74 -6.49 -8.39
CA GLY A 175 0.50 -7.84 -8.89
C GLY A 175 -0.32 -7.89 -10.19
N ASN A 176 -1.14 -6.87 -10.48
CA ASN A 176 -1.78 -6.74 -11.77
C ASN A 176 -0.83 -6.16 -12.82
N ALA A 177 -0.01 -5.17 -12.45
CA ALA A 177 1.01 -4.62 -13.35
C ALA A 177 2.00 -5.69 -13.82
N ASP A 178 2.47 -6.57 -12.93
CA ASP A 178 3.35 -7.69 -13.25
C ASP A 178 2.71 -8.69 -14.25
N LYS A 179 1.39 -8.79 -14.22
CA LYS A 179 0.61 -9.62 -15.16
C LYS A 179 0.22 -8.88 -16.44
N MET A 180 0.62 -7.62 -16.59
CA MET A 180 0.25 -6.75 -17.71
C MET A 180 -1.27 -6.58 -17.88
N ILE A 181 -2.02 -6.58 -16.78
CA ILE A 181 -3.46 -6.31 -16.74
C ILE A 181 -3.73 -4.98 -16.02
N PRO A 182 -4.90 -4.34 -16.23
CA PRO A 182 -5.23 -3.07 -15.61
C PRO A 182 -5.08 -3.08 -14.09
N ILE A 183 -4.42 -2.07 -13.56
CA ILE A 183 -4.24 -1.93 -12.11
C ILE A 183 -5.57 -1.62 -11.43
N THR A 184 -5.73 -2.15 -10.22
CA THR A 184 -6.86 -1.91 -9.31
C THR A 184 -6.34 -1.73 -7.88
N CYS A 185 -7.21 -1.46 -6.94
CA CYS A 185 -6.88 -1.50 -5.52
C CYS A 185 -7.70 -2.57 -4.81
N ALA A 186 -7.07 -3.34 -3.91
CA ALA A 186 -7.77 -4.36 -3.12
C ALA A 186 -8.83 -3.75 -2.17
N LEU A 187 -8.67 -2.48 -1.79
CA LEU A 187 -9.54 -1.80 -0.84
C LEU A 187 -10.46 -0.77 -1.49
N ASN A 188 -10.04 -0.14 -2.59
CA ASN A 188 -10.87 0.79 -3.35
C ASN A 188 -11.43 0.09 -4.62
N PRO A 189 -12.70 -0.32 -4.62
CA PRO A 189 -13.30 -1.03 -5.75
C PRO A 189 -13.48 -0.17 -7.01
N LEU A 190 -13.40 1.16 -6.88
CA LEU A 190 -13.54 2.10 -8.00
C LEU A 190 -12.21 2.32 -8.74
N SER A 191 -11.08 2.06 -8.08
CA SER A 191 -9.76 2.28 -8.67
C SER A 191 -9.56 1.46 -9.95
N GLY A 192 -9.21 2.14 -11.04
CA GLY A 192 -9.10 1.57 -12.39
C GLY A 192 -10.44 1.33 -13.10
N ARG A 193 -11.55 1.82 -12.53
CA ARG A 193 -12.91 1.71 -13.08
C ARG A 193 -13.64 3.05 -13.14
N GLU A 194 -12.94 4.13 -12.95
CA GLU A 194 -13.52 5.48 -12.79
C GLU A 194 -14.37 5.89 -14.00
N ALA A 195 -14.01 5.47 -15.20
CA ALA A 195 -14.77 5.76 -16.42
C ALA A 195 -16.07 4.96 -16.52
N SER A 196 -16.09 3.72 -16.00
CA SER A 196 -17.26 2.83 -16.11
C SER A 196 -18.13 2.84 -14.85
N MET A 197 -17.56 3.23 -13.71
CA MET A 197 -18.24 3.29 -12.42
C MET A 197 -17.77 4.56 -11.66
N PRO A 198 -18.21 5.76 -12.09
CA PRO A 198 -17.77 7.02 -11.48
C PRO A 198 -18.28 7.21 -10.04
N SER A 199 -19.38 6.55 -9.69
CA SER A 199 -19.97 6.57 -8.35
C SER A 199 -20.81 5.33 -8.09
N VAL A 200 -21.15 5.11 -6.83
CA VAL A 200 -22.11 4.06 -6.43
C VAL A 200 -23.53 4.58 -6.69
N PRO A 201 -24.32 3.99 -7.62
CA PRO A 201 -25.66 4.48 -7.95
C PRO A 201 -26.63 4.22 -6.80
N LYS A 202 -27.56 5.15 -6.59
CA LYS A 202 -28.66 4.94 -5.63
C LYS A 202 -29.58 3.81 -6.10
N ALA A 203 -30.19 3.10 -5.15
CA ALA A 203 -31.19 2.10 -5.45
C ALA A 203 -32.51 2.78 -5.90
N GLU A 204 -33.12 2.25 -6.95
CA GLU A 204 -34.46 2.73 -7.39
C GLU A 204 -35.52 2.44 -6.33
N THR A 205 -35.43 1.30 -5.68
CA THR A 205 -36.33 0.90 -4.59
C THR A 205 -35.47 0.53 -3.36
N PRO A 206 -35.29 1.46 -2.40
CA PRO A 206 -34.65 1.14 -1.14
C PRO A 206 -35.41 0.07 -0.36
N GLY A 207 -34.68 -0.84 0.29
CA GLY A 207 -35.24 -1.91 1.10
C GLY A 207 -34.33 -2.19 2.30
N ARG A 208 -34.69 -3.19 3.10
CA ARG A 208 -33.91 -3.64 4.26
C ARG A 208 -32.93 -4.73 3.85
N VAL A 209 -31.64 -4.51 4.09
CA VAL A 209 -30.56 -5.47 3.83
C VAL A 209 -29.95 -5.93 5.14
N VAL A 210 -29.88 -7.24 5.35
CA VAL A 210 -29.14 -7.84 6.47
C VAL A 210 -27.84 -8.40 5.94
N VAL A 211 -26.72 -7.97 6.56
CA VAL A 211 -25.39 -8.47 6.25
C VAL A 211 -24.90 -9.34 7.41
N VAL A 212 -24.41 -10.54 7.11
CA VAL A 212 -23.91 -11.49 8.12
C VAL A 212 -22.38 -11.57 8.04
N GLY A 213 -21.71 -11.05 9.06
CA GLY A 213 -20.25 -11.02 9.20
C GLY A 213 -19.66 -9.63 9.00
N ALA A 214 -18.84 -9.17 9.99
CA ALA A 214 -18.14 -7.88 9.99
C ALA A 214 -16.67 -8.00 9.56
N GLY A 215 -16.33 -8.97 8.68
CA GLY A 215 -15.07 -9.00 7.96
C GLY A 215 -15.05 -7.95 6.83
N PRO A 216 -13.91 -7.77 6.12
CA PRO A 216 -13.79 -6.74 5.08
C PRO A 216 -14.88 -6.82 4.00
N ALA A 217 -15.26 -8.01 3.57
CA ALA A 217 -16.32 -8.19 2.57
C ALA A 217 -17.68 -7.70 3.07
N GLY A 218 -18.07 -8.10 4.31
CA GLY A 218 -19.33 -7.68 4.90
C GLY A 218 -19.38 -6.20 5.19
N LEU A 219 -18.31 -5.61 5.72
CA LEU A 219 -18.22 -4.17 5.96
C LEU A 219 -18.34 -3.35 4.68
N MET A 220 -17.65 -3.76 3.61
CA MET A 220 -17.75 -3.09 2.31
C MET A 220 -19.16 -3.24 1.71
N ALA A 221 -19.75 -4.44 1.78
CA ALA A 221 -21.10 -4.70 1.30
C ALA A 221 -22.14 -3.86 2.06
N ALA A 222 -22.03 -3.81 3.39
CA ALA A 222 -22.91 -3.01 4.24
C ALA A 222 -22.79 -1.52 3.94
N ALA A 223 -21.57 -0.99 3.86
CA ALA A 223 -21.33 0.40 3.51
C ALA A 223 -21.92 0.73 2.13
N THR A 224 -21.66 -0.10 1.12
CA THR A 224 -22.16 0.10 -0.24
C THR A 224 -23.69 0.04 -0.29
N ALA A 225 -24.31 -0.91 0.39
CA ALA A 225 -25.78 -0.99 0.43
C ALA A 225 -26.39 0.26 1.10
N ALA A 226 -25.83 0.72 2.20
CA ALA A 226 -26.27 1.93 2.89
C ALA A 226 -26.05 3.20 2.02
N GLU A 227 -24.90 3.32 1.35
CA GLU A 227 -24.63 4.39 0.38
C GLU A 227 -25.63 4.38 -0.78
N ARG A 228 -26.15 3.23 -1.15
CA ARG A 228 -27.25 3.10 -2.15
C ARG A 228 -28.61 3.52 -1.61
N GLY A 229 -28.78 3.70 -0.30
CA GLY A 229 -30.00 4.15 0.35
C GLY A 229 -30.81 3.05 1.02
N HIS A 230 -30.29 1.82 1.12
CA HIS A 230 -30.95 0.74 1.86
C HIS A 230 -30.82 0.94 3.39
N GLU A 231 -31.81 0.45 4.15
CA GLU A 231 -31.66 0.24 5.59
C GLU A 231 -30.78 -1.00 5.81
N VAL A 232 -29.63 -0.84 6.47
CA VAL A 232 -28.66 -1.94 6.60
C VAL A 232 -28.45 -2.31 8.05
N ILE A 233 -28.62 -3.60 8.36
CA ILE A 233 -28.30 -4.19 9.66
C ILE A 233 -27.19 -5.23 9.44
N LEU A 234 -26.04 -5.06 10.14
CA LEU A 234 -24.93 -5.99 10.10
C LEU A 234 -24.86 -6.78 11.40
N LEU A 235 -24.87 -8.12 11.29
CA LEU A 235 -24.74 -9.05 12.40
C LEU A 235 -23.34 -9.64 12.44
N GLU A 236 -22.68 -9.60 13.61
CA GLU A 236 -21.35 -10.18 13.82
C GLU A 236 -21.33 -10.99 15.12
N ARG A 237 -20.86 -12.23 15.06
CA ARG A 237 -20.80 -13.14 16.22
C ARG A 237 -19.78 -12.70 17.27
N SER A 238 -18.67 -12.07 16.85
CA SER A 238 -17.66 -11.54 17.77
C SER A 238 -18.07 -10.17 18.35
N ASP A 239 -17.36 -9.75 19.36
CA ASP A 239 -17.53 -8.45 20.01
C ASP A 239 -16.96 -7.27 19.22
N ARG A 240 -16.32 -7.54 18.07
CA ARG A 240 -15.59 -6.55 17.24
C ARG A 240 -15.62 -6.89 15.75
N HIS A 241 -15.35 -5.89 14.94
CA HIS A 241 -15.18 -6.03 13.51
C HIS A 241 -13.78 -6.55 13.12
N GLY A 242 -13.59 -6.88 11.84
CA GLY A 242 -12.31 -7.17 11.21
C GLY A 242 -12.17 -8.60 10.70
N GLY A 243 -12.83 -9.59 11.34
CA GLY A 243 -12.73 -10.98 10.91
C GLY A 243 -11.28 -11.46 10.79
N GLN A 244 -10.94 -12.14 9.72
CA GLN A 244 -9.59 -12.71 9.50
C GLN A 244 -8.49 -11.66 9.30
N ILE A 245 -8.81 -10.42 8.92
CA ILE A 245 -7.82 -9.34 8.82
C ILE A 245 -7.21 -9.02 10.19
N SER A 246 -7.98 -9.14 11.26
CA SER A 246 -7.47 -8.96 12.62
C SER A 246 -6.36 -9.95 12.96
N LEU A 247 -6.47 -11.20 12.50
CA LEU A 247 -5.43 -12.23 12.65
C LEU A 247 -4.25 -11.99 11.69
N ALA A 248 -4.52 -11.58 10.46
CA ALA A 248 -3.47 -11.28 9.48
C ALA A 248 -2.57 -10.12 9.91
N ALA A 249 -3.05 -9.24 10.78
CA ALA A 249 -2.30 -8.12 11.33
C ALA A 249 -1.47 -8.44 12.58
N VAL A 250 -1.56 -9.67 13.12
CA VAL A 250 -0.83 -10.08 14.34
C VAL A 250 0.67 -10.30 14.10
N PRO A 251 1.11 -10.91 12.97
CA PRO A 251 2.54 -11.10 12.74
C PRO A 251 3.31 -9.77 12.72
N PRO A 252 4.58 -9.77 13.15
CA PRO A 252 5.43 -8.57 13.17
C PRO A 252 5.42 -7.84 11.82
N HIS A 253 5.38 -6.51 11.87
CA HIS A 253 5.41 -5.62 10.71
C HIS A 253 4.20 -5.73 9.76
N LYS A 254 3.07 -6.29 10.23
CA LYS A 254 1.81 -6.39 9.48
C LYS A 254 0.67 -5.58 10.13
N GLU A 255 0.97 -4.76 11.11
CA GLU A 255 -0.02 -3.99 11.90
C GLU A 255 -0.88 -3.08 11.01
N ASP A 256 -0.31 -2.53 9.93
CA ASP A 256 -1.03 -1.69 8.97
C ASP A 256 -2.23 -2.39 8.31
N LEU A 257 -2.29 -3.73 8.32
CA LEU A 257 -3.45 -4.46 7.80
C LEU A 257 -4.74 -4.18 8.59
N ARG A 258 -4.63 -3.77 9.86
CA ARG A 258 -5.81 -3.37 10.67
C ARG A 258 -6.53 -2.17 10.07
N LEU A 259 -5.79 -1.25 9.45
CA LEU A 259 -6.36 -0.08 8.79
C LEU A 259 -7.45 -0.44 7.77
N ILE A 260 -7.41 -1.65 7.18
CA ILE A 260 -8.44 -2.14 6.27
C ILE A 260 -9.81 -2.21 6.98
N SER A 261 -9.85 -2.93 8.10
CA SER A 261 -11.10 -3.13 8.83
C SER A 261 -11.58 -1.84 9.51
N ASP A 262 -10.66 -1.04 10.04
CA ASP A 262 -10.99 0.20 10.73
C ASP A 262 -11.58 1.23 9.76
N TYR A 263 -10.97 1.39 8.59
CA TYR A 263 -11.51 2.24 7.53
C TYR A 263 -12.90 1.79 7.05
N LEU A 264 -13.05 0.49 6.77
CA LEU A 264 -14.32 -0.06 6.29
C LEU A 264 -15.43 0.04 7.34
N TYR A 265 -15.12 -0.18 8.60
CA TYR A 265 -16.04 0.01 9.71
C TYR A 265 -16.47 1.47 9.83
N GLY A 266 -15.52 2.41 9.86
CA GLY A 266 -15.82 3.84 9.87
C GLY A 266 -16.63 4.30 8.65
N LYS A 267 -16.34 3.76 7.46
CA LYS A 267 -17.11 4.02 6.24
C LYS A 267 -18.55 3.54 6.39
N ALA A 268 -18.75 2.33 6.92
CA ALA A 268 -20.09 1.78 7.13
C ALA A 268 -20.88 2.54 8.22
N GLN A 269 -20.20 3.00 9.29
CA GLN A 269 -20.80 3.85 10.32
C GLN A 269 -21.28 5.19 9.73
N ARG A 270 -20.44 5.87 8.95
CA ARG A 270 -20.81 7.14 8.29
C ARG A 270 -21.97 6.96 7.31
N ALA A 271 -22.06 5.79 6.68
CA ALA A 271 -23.20 5.46 5.80
C ALA A 271 -24.50 5.12 6.54
N GLY A 272 -24.48 4.99 7.87
CA GLY A 272 -25.68 4.74 8.68
C GLY A 272 -26.00 3.26 8.91
N VAL A 273 -25.02 2.35 8.78
CA VAL A 273 -25.21 0.93 9.07
C VAL A 273 -25.45 0.69 10.56
N THR A 274 -26.47 -0.10 10.89
CA THR A 274 -26.74 -0.55 12.26
C THR A 274 -25.95 -1.82 12.54
N PHE A 275 -25.05 -1.81 13.54
CA PHE A 275 -24.23 -2.95 13.94
C PHE A 275 -24.81 -3.68 15.12
N ARG A 276 -24.80 -5.02 15.09
CA ARG A 276 -25.11 -5.93 16.20
C ARG A 276 -23.95 -6.88 16.38
N PHE A 277 -23.05 -6.54 17.28
CA PHE A 277 -21.94 -7.37 17.72
C PHE A 277 -22.40 -8.41 18.77
N SER A 278 -21.57 -9.42 19.02
CA SER A 278 -21.88 -10.57 19.91
C SER A 278 -23.23 -11.20 19.56
N CYS A 279 -23.55 -11.22 18.27
CA CYS A 279 -24.81 -11.70 17.71
C CYS A 279 -24.55 -12.74 16.63
N GLU A 280 -24.68 -14.02 17.00
CA GLU A 280 -24.59 -15.10 16.03
C GLU A 280 -25.86 -15.14 15.19
N ALA A 281 -25.69 -15.04 13.87
CA ALA A 281 -26.81 -15.06 12.93
C ALA A 281 -27.28 -16.49 12.68
N THR A 282 -28.57 -16.73 12.95
CA THR A 282 -29.28 -17.95 12.57
C THR A 282 -30.30 -17.62 11.48
N PRO A 283 -30.78 -18.62 10.71
CA PRO A 283 -31.86 -18.38 9.74
C PRO A 283 -33.11 -17.78 10.36
N GLU A 284 -33.42 -18.09 11.61
CA GLU A 284 -34.55 -17.55 12.35
C GLU A 284 -34.30 -16.08 12.76
N SER A 285 -33.14 -15.78 13.39
CA SER A 285 -32.80 -14.42 13.79
C SER A 285 -32.77 -13.45 12.60
N VAL A 286 -32.29 -13.92 11.45
CA VAL A 286 -32.27 -13.13 10.20
C VAL A 286 -33.72 -12.90 9.69
N ARG A 287 -34.56 -13.93 9.63
CA ARG A 287 -35.97 -13.80 9.19
C ARG A 287 -36.77 -12.86 10.08
N ASN A 288 -36.51 -12.84 11.40
CA ASN A 288 -37.18 -11.95 12.35
C ASN A 288 -36.88 -10.47 12.11
N LEU A 289 -35.82 -10.14 11.36
CA LEU A 289 -35.50 -8.80 10.90
C LEU A 289 -36.28 -8.39 9.64
N SER A 290 -37.02 -9.32 9.04
CA SER A 290 -37.80 -9.10 7.81
C SER A 290 -36.98 -8.42 6.69
N PRO A 291 -35.85 -8.98 6.27
CA PRO A 291 -35.02 -8.39 5.24
C PRO A 291 -35.62 -8.62 3.84
N ASP A 292 -35.45 -7.62 2.96
CA ASP A 292 -35.69 -7.78 1.51
C ASP A 292 -34.52 -8.52 0.82
N ALA A 293 -33.31 -8.40 1.39
CA ALA A 293 -32.13 -9.10 0.90
C ALA A 293 -31.18 -9.45 2.06
N VAL A 294 -30.48 -10.57 1.90
CA VAL A 294 -29.45 -11.04 2.85
C VAL A 294 -28.12 -11.21 2.13
N ILE A 295 -27.05 -10.62 2.67
CA ILE A 295 -25.68 -10.78 2.19
C ILE A 295 -24.91 -11.63 3.20
N VAL A 296 -24.49 -12.83 2.78
CA VAL A 296 -23.70 -13.74 3.61
C VAL A 296 -22.22 -13.49 3.37
N ALA A 297 -21.51 -12.99 4.39
CA ALA A 297 -20.09 -12.65 4.36
C ALA A 297 -19.34 -13.25 5.55
N THR A 298 -19.65 -14.50 5.90
CA THR A 298 -19.16 -15.20 7.09
C THR A 298 -17.69 -15.66 7.02
N GLY A 299 -17.03 -15.46 5.86
CA GLY A 299 -15.64 -15.81 5.65
C GLY A 299 -15.41 -17.32 5.47
N SER A 300 -14.22 -17.80 5.84
CA SER A 300 -13.79 -19.17 5.70
C SER A 300 -13.23 -19.72 7.02
N LEU A 301 -13.20 -21.05 7.14
CA LEU A 301 -12.57 -21.78 8.24
C LEU A 301 -11.32 -22.48 7.72
N PRO A 302 -10.28 -22.67 8.56
CA PRO A 302 -9.11 -23.45 8.19
C PRO A 302 -9.48 -24.90 7.93
N VAL A 303 -8.91 -25.45 6.85
CA VAL A 303 -9.04 -26.89 6.55
C VAL A 303 -7.90 -27.62 7.28
N VAL A 304 -8.26 -28.43 8.26
CA VAL A 304 -7.32 -29.31 8.96
C VAL A 304 -7.25 -30.65 8.21
N PRO A 305 -6.07 -31.10 7.72
CA PRO A 305 -5.94 -32.40 7.08
C PRO A 305 -6.36 -33.52 8.02
N ARG A 306 -7.03 -34.57 7.49
CA ARG A 306 -7.59 -35.68 8.30
C ARG A 306 -6.55 -36.35 9.19
N PHE A 307 -5.32 -36.51 8.71
CA PHE A 307 -4.22 -37.12 9.46
C PHE A 307 -3.71 -36.23 10.63
N CYS A 308 -4.07 -34.95 10.66
CA CYS A 308 -3.75 -34.03 11.76
C CYS A 308 -4.92 -33.89 12.74
N ALA A 309 -6.14 -34.16 12.31
CA ALA A 309 -7.34 -33.91 13.10
C ALA A 309 -7.43 -34.73 14.43
N SER A 310 -6.74 -35.87 14.49
CA SER A 310 -6.63 -36.72 15.67
C SER A 310 -5.30 -36.59 16.43
N ALA A 311 -4.37 -35.75 15.96
CA ALA A 311 -3.09 -35.60 16.59
C ALA A 311 -3.21 -34.74 17.87
N ALA A 312 -2.78 -35.29 19.01
CA ALA A 312 -2.76 -34.54 20.25
C ALA A 312 -1.81 -33.33 20.13
N GLY A 313 -2.32 -32.14 20.46
CA GLY A 313 -1.55 -30.90 20.37
C GLY A 313 -1.51 -30.26 18.98
N ALA A 314 -2.24 -30.78 17.99
CA ALA A 314 -2.41 -30.08 16.71
C ALA A 314 -3.24 -28.81 16.89
N VAL A 315 -2.69 -27.69 16.47
CA VAL A 315 -3.34 -26.37 16.49
C VAL A 315 -3.25 -25.75 15.10
N THR A 316 -4.20 -24.91 14.74
CA THR A 316 -4.14 -24.16 13.47
C THR A 316 -3.29 -22.92 13.61
N ALA A 317 -2.81 -22.37 12.48
CA ALA A 317 -2.15 -21.07 12.48
C ALA A 317 -3.06 -19.95 13.04
N GLN A 318 -4.39 -20.07 12.85
CA GLN A 318 -5.35 -19.11 13.43
C GLN A 318 -5.39 -19.18 14.96
N ASP A 319 -5.28 -20.38 15.54
CA ASP A 319 -5.25 -20.56 17.00
C ASP A 319 -3.99 -19.90 17.57
N ILE A 320 -2.83 -20.10 16.95
CA ILE A 320 -1.56 -19.47 17.36
C ILE A 320 -1.67 -17.94 17.26
N LEU A 321 -2.19 -17.39 16.16
CA LEU A 321 -2.38 -15.96 15.99
C LEU A 321 -3.44 -15.38 16.95
N SER A 322 -4.31 -16.24 17.48
CA SER A 322 -5.30 -15.88 18.51
C SER A 322 -4.74 -15.99 19.95
N GLY A 323 -3.48 -16.41 20.11
CA GLY A 323 -2.80 -16.48 21.40
C GLY A 323 -2.62 -17.88 21.98
N ALA A 324 -2.89 -18.95 21.22
CA ALA A 324 -2.56 -20.30 21.67
C ALA A 324 -1.03 -20.46 21.75
N GLU A 325 -0.57 -21.13 22.82
CA GLU A 325 0.85 -21.37 23.04
C GLU A 325 1.35 -22.52 22.15
N ALA A 326 2.49 -22.30 21.50
CA ALA A 326 3.25 -23.36 20.85
C ALA A 326 4.34 -23.90 21.80
N GLY A 327 4.57 -25.19 21.79
CA GLY A 327 5.67 -25.81 22.54
C GLY A 327 7.04 -25.40 21.99
N LYS A 328 8.13 -25.82 22.68
CA LYS A 328 9.52 -25.55 22.26
C LYS A 328 9.88 -26.25 20.95
N ASN A 329 9.29 -27.41 20.67
CA ASN A 329 9.51 -28.18 19.44
C ASN A 329 8.21 -28.15 18.64
N VAL A 330 8.23 -27.50 17.49
CA VAL A 330 7.04 -27.30 16.62
C VAL A 330 7.32 -27.89 15.25
N LEU A 331 6.41 -28.71 14.77
CA LEU A 331 6.36 -29.14 13.38
C LEU A 331 5.29 -28.34 12.65
N VAL A 332 5.69 -27.58 11.64
CA VAL A 332 4.75 -26.83 10.79
C VAL A 332 4.39 -27.65 9.56
N LEU A 333 3.09 -27.89 9.38
CA LEU A 333 2.56 -28.62 8.22
C LEU A 333 1.94 -27.63 7.24
N GLY A 334 2.61 -27.46 6.10
CA GLY A 334 2.27 -26.51 5.06
C GLY A 334 3.15 -25.27 5.07
N GLY A 335 3.47 -24.78 3.88
CA GLY A 335 4.28 -23.61 3.63
C GLY A 335 3.77 -22.82 2.42
N GLY A 336 2.45 -22.88 2.18
CA GLY A 336 1.80 -22.13 1.10
C GLY A 336 1.71 -20.63 1.40
N LEU A 337 1.40 -19.88 0.35
CA LEU A 337 1.14 -18.44 0.42
C LEU A 337 -0.31 -18.18 0.83
#